data_53d92b57b48349b33c9952c12ac0586b
#
_entry.id   53d92b57b48349b33c9952c12ac0586b
#
_cell.length_a   1.000
_cell.length_b   1.000
_cell.length_c   1.000
_cell.angle_alpha   90.00
_cell.angle_beta   90.00
_cell.angle_gamma   90.00
#
_symmetry.space_group_name_H-M   'P 1'
#
loop_
_entity.id
_entity.type
_entity.pdbx_description
1 polymer ?
#
loop_
_entity_poly.entity_id
_entity_poly.type
_entity_poly.pdbx_seq_one_letter_code
_entity_poly.pdbx_strand_id
1 'polypeptide(L)'
;MLLLLLQNEQPTHVAVAFDISRYSFRTREYPEYKGTRGETPPEFLGQIPLLQEALAAMGIITIQKEDYEADDILATLATQGAAEGFEVMVVSGDRDTIQLVTDDITLLYPNARGVSELKRYTPDAVRERYGIEPAQYPDVAALVGETSDNLIGIDKVGEKTA
;
A
#
# COMPACT_ATOMS: atom_id res chain seq x y z
N MET A 1 -11.15 -5.19 -10.67
CA MET A 1 -10.63 -5.46 -9.33
C MET A 1 -11.65 -5.15 -8.24
N LEU A 2 -12.04 -3.89 -8.00
CA LEU A 2 -12.91 -3.50 -6.88
C LEU A 2 -14.22 -4.33 -6.79
N LEU A 3 -14.98 -4.46 -7.88
CA LEU A 3 -16.23 -5.23 -7.86
C LEU A 3 -16.03 -6.70 -7.46
N LEU A 4 -14.95 -7.33 -7.94
CA LEU A 4 -14.62 -8.70 -7.55
C LEU A 4 -14.23 -8.77 -6.06
N LEU A 5 -13.50 -7.79 -5.57
CA LEU A 5 -13.16 -7.69 -4.16
C LEU A 5 -14.42 -7.58 -3.29
N LEU A 6 -15.35 -6.68 -3.64
CA LEU A 6 -16.62 -6.52 -2.93
C LEU A 6 -17.47 -7.80 -2.94
N GLN A 7 -17.47 -8.54 -4.05
CA GLN A 7 -18.19 -9.81 -4.17
C GLN A 7 -17.56 -10.95 -3.36
N ASN A 8 -16.23 -11.04 -3.38
CA ASN A 8 -15.51 -12.15 -2.75
C ASN A 8 -15.35 -11.97 -1.25
N GLU A 9 -14.99 -10.76 -0.82
CA GLU A 9 -14.67 -10.47 0.58
C GLU A 9 -15.88 -9.98 1.38
N GLN A 10 -16.93 -9.46 0.71
CA GLN A 10 -18.16 -8.95 1.32
C GLN A 10 -17.92 -8.02 2.51
N PRO A 11 -17.07 -6.98 2.37
CA PRO A 11 -16.71 -6.11 3.48
C PRO A 11 -17.91 -5.33 4.01
N THR A 12 -17.97 -5.13 5.32
CA THR A 12 -18.98 -4.27 5.96
C THR A 12 -18.65 -2.78 5.82
N HIS A 13 -17.37 -2.44 5.73
CA HIS A 13 -16.88 -1.08 5.58
C HIS A 13 -15.81 -1.05 4.48
N VAL A 14 -15.86 -0.01 3.65
CA VAL A 14 -14.88 0.19 2.57
C VAL A 14 -14.48 1.64 2.50
N ALA A 15 -13.20 1.90 2.41
CA ALA A 15 -12.63 3.20 2.10
C ALA A 15 -11.54 3.07 1.05
N VAL A 16 -11.37 4.09 0.21
CA VAL A 16 -10.31 4.13 -0.80
C VAL A 16 -9.44 5.36 -0.55
N ALA A 17 -8.14 5.14 -0.38
CA ALA A 17 -7.17 6.21 -0.19
C ALA A 17 -6.58 6.64 -1.54
N PHE A 18 -6.37 7.95 -1.70
CA PHE A 18 -5.72 8.54 -2.86
C PHE A 18 -4.65 9.53 -2.42
N ASP A 19 -3.57 9.61 -3.21
CA ASP A 19 -2.62 10.70 -3.12
C ASP A 19 -3.24 12.00 -3.66
N ILE A 20 -3.00 13.12 -3.00
CA ILE A 20 -3.35 14.46 -3.52
C ILE A 20 -2.33 14.89 -4.56
N SER A 21 -1.05 14.64 -4.28
CA SER A 21 0.05 15.08 -5.10
C SER A 21 1.25 14.14 -4.97
N ARG A 22 2.29 14.41 -5.76
CA ARG A 22 3.59 13.72 -5.65
C ARG A 22 4.45 14.24 -4.48
N TYR A 23 4.01 15.32 -3.85
CA TYR A 23 4.73 16.00 -2.77
C TYR A 23 4.11 15.64 -1.43
N SER A 24 4.94 15.20 -0.51
CA SER A 24 4.58 14.89 0.87
C SER A 24 5.67 15.41 1.81
N PHE A 25 5.51 15.21 3.11
CA PHE A 25 6.58 15.53 4.07
C PHE A 25 7.90 14.81 3.72
N ARG A 26 7.83 13.60 3.10
CA ARG A 26 9.01 12.84 2.67
C ARG A 26 9.84 13.58 1.63
N THR A 27 9.19 14.21 0.66
CA THR A 27 9.91 15.00 -0.37
C THR A 27 10.53 16.28 0.16
N ARG A 28 10.02 16.80 1.30
CA ARG A 28 10.66 17.93 1.98
C ARG A 28 11.90 17.51 2.77
N GLU A 29 11.85 16.36 3.44
CA GLU A 29 12.97 15.85 4.23
C GLU A 29 14.04 15.20 3.35
N TYR A 30 13.63 14.54 2.28
CA TYR A 30 14.51 13.90 1.31
C TYR A 30 14.08 14.27 -0.13
N PRO A 31 14.64 15.34 -0.73
CA PRO A 31 14.22 15.83 -2.05
C PRO A 31 14.35 14.82 -3.19
N GLU A 32 15.27 13.84 -3.07
CA GLU A 32 15.47 12.78 -4.04
C GLU A 32 14.41 11.66 -3.95
N TYR A 33 13.57 11.66 -2.91
CA TYR A 33 12.51 10.67 -2.72
C TYR A 33 11.57 10.61 -3.94
N LYS A 34 11.43 9.44 -4.52
CA LYS A 34 10.66 9.20 -5.76
C LYS A 34 11.11 10.08 -6.96
N GLY A 35 12.29 10.69 -6.87
CA GLY A 35 12.80 11.63 -7.89
C GLY A 35 13.07 10.99 -9.25
N THR A 36 13.24 9.70 -9.32
CA THR A 36 13.45 8.92 -10.56
C THR A 36 12.14 8.56 -11.27
N ARG A 37 10.98 8.78 -10.64
CA ARG A 37 9.67 8.47 -11.26
C ARG A 37 9.38 9.47 -12.37
N GLY A 38 9.02 8.96 -13.56
CA GLY A 38 8.58 9.76 -14.71
C GLY A 38 7.33 10.62 -14.42
N GLU A 39 7.01 11.50 -15.33
CA GLU A 39 5.76 12.27 -15.26
C GLU A 39 4.55 11.34 -15.44
N THR A 40 3.45 11.69 -14.77
CA THR A 40 2.19 10.96 -14.95
C THR A 40 1.68 11.19 -16.39
N PRO A 41 1.38 10.12 -17.14
CA PRO A 41 0.83 10.27 -18.47
C PRO A 41 -0.41 11.17 -18.49
N PRO A 42 -0.53 12.12 -19.44
CA PRO A 42 -1.66 13.06 -19.50
C PRO A 42 -3.03 12.37 -19.51
N GLU A 43 -3.11 11.19 -20.14
CA GLU A 43 -4.33 10.39 -20.23
C GLU A 43 -4.82 9.90 -18.85
N PHE A 44 -3.92 9.84 -17.87
CA PHE A 44 -4.24 9.38 -16.53
C PHE A 44 -4.82 10.49 -15.65
N LEU A 45 -4.46 11.74 -15.90
CA LEU A 45 -4.83 12.88 -15.06
C LEU A 45 -6.35 13.06 -14.92
N GLY A 46 -7.12 12.78 -15.98
CA GLY A 46 -8.59 12.88 -15.97
C GLY A 46 -9.31 11.67 -15.35
N GLN A 47 -8.62 10.56 -15.14
CA GLN A 47 -9.24 9.32 -14.68
C GLN A 47 -9.46 9.29 -13.15
N ILE A 48 -8.61 9.95 -12.39
CA ILE A 48 -8.73 9.97 -10.92
C ILE A 48 -10.03 10.64 -10.46
N PRO A 49 -10.38 11.87 -10.91
CA PRO A 49 -11.66 12.48 -10.56
C PRO A 49 -12.86 11.63 -10.97
N LEU A 50 -12.84 11.05 -12.17
CA LEU A 50 -13.90 10.19 -12.65
C LEU A 50 -14.07 8.93 -11.78
N LEU A 51 -12.96 8.32 -11.35
CA LEU A 51 -12.98 7.19 -10.41
C LEU A 51 -13.58 7.61 -9.06
N GLN A 52 -13.21 8.77 -8.54
CA GLN A 52 -13.76 9.29 -7.29
C GLN A 52 -15.27 9.53 -7.39
N GLU A 53 -15.75 10.08 -8.51
CA GLU A 53 -17.20 10.22 -8.77
C GLU A 53 -17.91 8.86 -8.80
N ALA A 54 -17.33 7.87 -9.47
CA ALA A 54 -17.88 6.52 -9.52
C ALA A 54 -17.95 5.87 -8.13
N LEU A 55 -16.89 6.01 -7.32
CA LEU A 55 -16.85 5.51 -5.94
C LEU A 55 -17.91 6.20 -5.07
N ALA A 56 -18.05 7.52 -5.19
CA ALA A 56 -19.08 8.28 -4.48
C ALA A 56 -20.50 7.83 -4.87
N ALA A 57 -20.75 7.58 -6.17
CA ALA A 57 -22.02 7.04 -6.65
C ALA A 57 -22.32 5.63 -6.12
N MET A 58 -21.29 4.85 -5.79
CA MET A 58 -21.39 3.54 -5.14
C MET A 58 -21.52 3.63 -3.61
N GLY A 59 -21.49 4.83 -3.01
CA GLY A 59 -21.48 5.04 -1.58
C GLY A 59 -20.17 4.69 -0.88
N ILE A 60 -19.06 4.59 -1.65
CA ILE A 60 -17.74 4.27 -1.11
C ILE A 60 -17.01 5.57 -0.75
N ILE A 61 -16.51 5.64 0.48
CA ILE A 61 -15.78 6.79 0.99
C ILE A 61 -14.38 6.84 0.35
N THR A 62 -14.00 8.01 -0.15
CA THR A 62 -12.64 8.31 -0.60
C THR A 62 -11.95 9.23 0.39
N ILE A 63 -10.69 8.95 0.70
CA ILE A 63 -9.92 9.71 1.69
C ILE A 63 -8.63 10.18 1.06
N GLN A 64 -8.34 11.46 1.28
CA GLN A 64 -7.09 12.11 0.90
C GLN A 64 -6.62 12.97 2.08
N LYS A 65 -5.31 13.10 2.23
CA LYS A 65 -4.74 13.95 3.27
C LYS A 65 -3.57 14.75 2.69
N GLU A 66 -3.67 16.08 2.81
CA GLU A 66 -2.57 16.95 2.42
C GLU A 66 -1.31 16.58 3.20
N ASP A 67 -0.16 16.59 2.49
CA ASP A 67 1.15 16.27 3.03
C ASP A 67 1.43 14.79 3.33
N TYR A 68 0.44 13.92 3.18
CA TYR A 68 0.56 12.48 3.39
C TYR A 68 0.26 11.72 2.10
N GLU A 69 0.82 10.53 2.00
CA GLU A 69 0.57 9.60 0.89
C GLU A 69 -0.60 8.66 1.20
N ALA A 70 -1.16 8.05 0.16
CA ALA A 70 -2.24 7.06 0.32
C ALA A 70 -1.86 5.93 1.27
N ASP A 71 -0.59 5.49 1.27
CA ASP A 71 -0.10 4.44 2.14
C ASP A 71 -0.11 4.84 3.63
N ASP A 72 0.10 6.13 3.95
CA ASP A 72 -0.02 6.63 5.33
C ASP A 72 -1.49 6.56 5.81
N ILE A 73 -2.42 6.83 4.91
CA ILE A 73 -3.86 6.73 5.18
C ILE A 73 -4.25 5.26 5.38
N LEU A 74 -3.77 4.36 4.50
CA LEU A 74 -4.01 2.93 4.62
C LEU A 74 -3.48 2.39 5.96
N ALA A 75 -2.25 2.75 6.33
CA ALA A 75 -1.63 2.35 7.59
C ALA A 75 -2.43 2.85 8.80
N THR A 76 -2.86 4.11 8.76
CA THR A 76 -3.66 4.72 9.83
C THR A 76 -4.99 4.03 10.00
N LEU A 77 -5.74 3.84 8.91
CA LEU A 77 -7.05 3.20 8.95
C LEU A 77 -6.97 1.73 9.36
N ALA A 78 -5.98 1.00 8.85
CA ALA A 78 -5.79 -0.39 9.19
C ALA A 78 -5.49 -0.58 10.68
N THR A 79 -4.57 0.23 11.22
CA THR A 79 -4.19 0.17 12.62
C THR A 79 -5.36 0.56 13.54
N GLN A 80 -6.09 1.62 13.20
CA GLN A 80 -7.25 2.06 13.99
C GLN A 80 -8.37 1.03 13.91
N GLY A 81 -8.67 0.51 12.72
CA GLY A 81 -9.71 -0.50 12.54
C GLY A 81 -9.42 -1.77 13.35
N ALA A 82 -8.19 -2.29 13.30
CA ALA A 82 -7.79 -3.44 14.10
C ALA A 82 -7.92 -3.16 15.61
N ALA A 83 -7.52 -1.97 16.06
CA ALA A 83 -7.67 -1.56 17.47
C ALA A 83 -9.12 -1.46 17.91
N GLU A 84 -10.05 -1.19 16.99
CA GLU A 84 -11.50 -1.18 17.22
C GLU A 84 -12.17 -2.55 17.07
N GLY A 85 -11.37 -3.60 16.77
CA GLY A 85 -11.83 -4.99 16.68
C GLY A 85 -12.37 -5.40 15.32
N PHE A 86 -12.04 -4.65 14.25
CA PHE A 86 -12.33 -5.08 12.88
C PHE A 86 -11.29 -6.09 12.38
N GLU A 87 -11.74 -7.06 11.60
CA GLU A 87 -10.88 -7.80 10.69
C GLU A 87 -10.61 -6.90 9.47
N VAL A 88 -9.36 -6.52 9.28
CA VAL A 88 -8.97 -5.50 8.29
C VAL A 88 -8.30 -6.16 7.08
N MET A 89 -8.73 -5.76 5.88
CA MET A 89 -8.09 -6.14 4.63
C MET A 89 -7.51 -4.89 3.95
N VAL A 90 -6.20 -4.81 3.88
CA VAL A 90 -5.49 -3.76 3.12
C VAL A 90 -5.26 -4.27 1.70
N VAL A 91 -5.67 -3.49 0.70
CA VAL A 91 -5.42 -3.80 -0.71
C VAL A 91 -4.39 -2.84 -1.26
N SER A 92 -3.17 -3.30 -1.45
CA SER A 92 -2.08 -2.47 -1.98
C SER A 92 -1.13 -3.31 -2.84
N GLY A 93 -0.59 -2.71 -3.90
CA GLY A 93 0.51 -3.23 -4.70
C GLY A 93 1.88 -2.82 -4.17
N ASP A 94 1.94 -2.11 -3.06
CA ASP A 94 3.17 -1.69 -2.41
C ASP A 94 3.59 -2.71 -1.34
N ARG A 95 4.85 -3.14 -1.41
CA ARG A 95 5.41 -4.11 -0.44
C ARG A 95 5.62 -3.51 0.94
N ASP A 96 5.75 -2.20 1.04
CA ASP A 96 5.91 -1.52 2.32
C ASP A 96 4.71 -1.73 3.23
N THR A 97 3.53 -2.01 2.65
CA THR A 97 2.33 -2.38 3.41
C THR A 97 2.42 -3.74 4.10
N ILE A 98 3.43 -4.58 3.78
CA ILE A 98 3.68 -5.85 4.49
C ILE A 98 3.89 -5.61 5.99
N GLN A 99 4.53 -4.51 6.37
CA GLN A 99 4.75 -4.13 7.77
C GLN A 99 3.46 -4.01 8.60
N LEU A 100 2.31 -3.79 7.93
CA LEU A 100 1.01 -3.64 8.59
C LEU A 100 0.36 -4.97 8.97
N VAL A 101 0.84 -6.08 8.41
CA VAL A 101 0.23 -7.41 8.58
C VAL A 101 0.31 -7.85 10.04
N THR A 102 -0.85 -8.22 10.58
CA THR A 102 -1.01 -8.80 11.93
C THR A 102 -2.05 -9.92 11.88
N ASP A 103 -2.42 -10.47 13.01
CA ASP A 103 -3.52 -11.45 13.07
C ASP A 103 -4.87 -10.84 12.67
N ASP A 104 -5.04 -9.52 12.87
CA ASP A 104 -6.26 -8.76 12.54
C ASP A 104 -6.15 -7.99 11.21
N ILE A 105 -4.95 -7.90 10.61
CA ILE A 105 -4.71 -7.15 9.35
C ILE A 105 -4.12 -8.09 8.31
N THR A 106 -4.86 -8.35 7.26
CA THR A 106 -4.41 -9.12 6.09
C THR A 106 -4.11 -8.19 4.90
N LEU A 107 -2.95 -8.32 4.27
CA LEU A 107 -2.64 -7.64 3.02
C LEU A 107 -3.10 -8.47 1.82
N LEU A 108 -3.91 -7.88 0.97
CA LEU A 108 -4.32 -8.41 -0.33
C LEU A 108 -3.46 -7.77 -1.43
N TYR A 109 -2.47 -8.50 -1.89
CA TYR A 109 -1.46 -8.02 -2.83
C TYR A 109 -1.80 -8.46 -4.26
N PRO A 110 -1.88 -7.54 -5.25
CA PRO A 110 -2.13 -7.89 -6.65
C PRO A 110 -1.03 -8.80 -7.21
N ASN A 111 -1.43 -9.89 -7.85
CA ASN A 111 -0.49 -10.81 -8.49
C ASN A 111 0.00 -10.23 -9.82
N ALA A 112 1.23 -10.58 -10.25
CA ALA A 112 1.79 -10.23 -11.55
C ALA A 112 0.97 -10.75 -12.74
N ARG A 113 0.09 -11.75 -12.54
CA ARG A 113 -0.82 -12.30 -13.55
C ARG A 113 -2.14 -11.53 -13.69
N GLY A 114 -2.33 -10.47 -12.93
CA GLY A 114 -3.52 -9.61 -12.98
C GLY A 114 -4.16 -9.40 -11.61
N VAL A 115 -5.15 -8.51 -11.62
CA VAL A 115 -5.89 -8.09 -10.41
C VAL A 115 -7.07 -9.02 -10.05
N SER A 116 -7.23 -10.13 -10.78
CA SER A 116 -8.27 -11.14 -10.50
C SER A 116 -7.90 -12.11 -9.38
N GLU A 117 -6.61 -12.27 -9.12
CA GLU A 117 -6.09 -13.13 -8.05
C GLU A 117 -5.21 -12.29 -7.14
N LEU A 118 -5.71 -12.02 -5.94
CA LEU A 118 -4.96 -11.32 -4.90
C LEU A 118 -4.24 -12.35 -4.02
N LYS A 119 -2.95 -12.16 -3.82
CA LYS A 119 -2.19 -12.93 -2.86
C LYS A 119 -2.48 -12.40 -1.46
N ARG A 120 -2.87 -13.29 -0.55
CA ARG A 120 -3.10 -12.96 0.85
C ARG A 120 -1.80 -13.08 1.63
N TYR A 121 -1.39 -12.01 2.27
CA TYR A 121 -0.30 -12.03 3.22
C TYR A 121 -0.87 -11.95 4.63
N THR A 122 -0.75 -13.06 5.33
CA THR A 122 -0.92 -13.20 6.78
C THR A 122 0.47 -13.22 7.42
N PRO A 123 0.62 -13.16 8.76
CA PRO A 123 1.93 -13.29 9.40
C PRO A 123 2.67 -14.55 8.97
N ASP A 124 1.99 -15.69 8.88
CA ASP A 124 2.60 -16.95 8.43
C ASP A 124 3.07 -16.88 6.98
N ALA A 125 2.28 -16.28 6.09
CA ALA A 125 2.67 -16.11 4.68
C ALA A 125 3.88 -15.17 4.52
N VAL A 126 4.03 -14.18 5.40
CA VAL A 126 5.21 -13.31 5.44
C VAL A 126 6.43 -14.09 5.94
N ARG A 127 6.31 -14.85 7.03
CA ARG A 127 7.39 -15.71 7.55
C ARG A 127 7.84 -16.72 6.51
N GLU A 128 6.89 -17.39 5.85
CA GLU A 128 7.19 -18.38 4.80
C GLU A 128 7.93 -17.72 3.61
N ARG A 129 7.53 -16.53 3.20
CA ARG A 129 8.06 -15.87 2.02
C ARG A 129 9.39 -15.17 2.26
N TYR A 130 9.54 -14.50 3.40
CA TYR A 130 10.65 -13.59 3.69
C TYR A 130 11.54 -14.07 4.84
N GLY A 131 11.10 -15.03 5.65
CA GLY A 131 11.83 -15.51 6.83
C GLY A 131 11.85 -14.54 8.01
N ILE A 132 10.98 -13.54 8.01
CA ILE A 132 10.90 -12.46 9.01
C ILE A 132 9.48 -12.28 9.55
N GLU A 133 9.36 -11.58 10.66
CA GLU A 133 8.07 -11.04 11.11
C GLU A 133 7.67 -9.83 10.27
N PRO A 134 6.35 -9.59 10.02
CA PRO A 134 5.89 -8.43 9.25
C PRO A 134 6.47 -7.10 9.73
N ALA A 135 6.53 -6.88 11.05
CA ALA A 135 7.08 -5.66 11.65
C ALA A 135 8.57 -5.43 11.36
N GLN A 136 9.31 -6.45 10.92
CA GLN A 136 10.73 -6.35 10.54
C GLN A 136 10.92 -5.95 9.08
N TYR A 137 9.84 -5.88 8.29
CA TYR A 137 9.95 -5.55 6.86
C TYR A 137 10.63 -4.21 6.60
N PRO A 138 10.38 -3.12 7.38
CA PRO A 138 11.11 -1.86 7.22
C PRO A 138 12.62 -1.99 7.42
N ASP A 139 13.08 -2.85 8.32
CA ASP A 139 14.52 -3.08 8.54
C ASP A 139 15.17 -3.74 7.31
N VAL A 140 14.48 -4.73 6.73
CA VAL A 140 14.93 -5.37 5.48
C VAL A 140 14.93 -4.36 4.33
N ALA A 141 13.88 -3.56 4.18
CA ALA A 141 13.81 -2.52 3.15
C ALA A 141 14.92 -1.47 3.31
N ALA A 142 15.22 -1.06 4.55
CA ALA A 142 16.32 -0.14 4.83
C ALA A 142 17.70 -0.73 4.47
N LEU A 143 17.91 -2.02 4.71
CA LEU A 143 19.17 -2.70 4.36
C LEU A 143 19.33 -2.88 2.84
N VAL A 144 18.27 -3.30 2.16
CA VAL A 144 18.27 -3.59 0.71
C VAL A 144 18.17 -2.30 -0.11
N GLY A 145 17.46 -1.31 0.40
CA GLY A 145 17.05 -0.12 -0.35
C GLY A 145 15.78 -0.36 -1.17
N GLU A 146 15.15 0.73 -1.59
CA GLU A 146 13.95 0.71 -2.44
C GLU A 146 14.18 1.58 -3.68
N THR A 147 14.49 0.92 -4.80
CA THR A 147 14.84 1.60 -6.05
C THR A 147 13.66 2.42 -6.60
N SER A 148 12.43 1.95 -6.42
CA SER A 148 11.22 2.66 -6.87
C SER A 148 11.01 3.98 -6.16
N ASP A 149 11.53 4.12 -4.94
CA ASP A 149 11.46 5.30 -4.11
C ASP A 149 12.78 6.09 -4.06
N ASN A 150 13.78 5.62 -4.82
CA ASN A 150 15.11 6.19 -4.85
C ASN A 150 15.81 6.17 -3.48
N LEU A 151 15.53 5.13 -2.69
CA LEU A 151 16.18 4.90 -1.40
C LEU A 151 17.35 3.93 -1.58
N ILE A 152 18.53 4.38 -1.16
CA ILE A 152 19.78 3.62 -1.29
C ILE A 152 19.91 2.71 -0.07
N GLY A 153 20.05 1.40 -0.32
CA GLY A 153 20.38 0.42 0.70
C GLY A 153 21.89 0.33 0.96
N ILE A 154 22.29 -0.70 1.67
CA ILE A 154 23.71 -0.99 1.95
C ILE A 154 24.32 -1.68 0.74
N ASP A 155 25.51 -1.23 0.32
CA ASP A 155 26.23 -1.83 -0.82
C ASP A 155 26.41 -3.35 -0.64
N LYS A 156 26.06 -4.10 -1.69
CA LYS A 156 26.12 -5.57 -1.73
C LYS A 156 25.17 -6.32 -0.79
N VAL A 157 24.27 -5.63 -0.12
CA VAL A 157 23.18 -6.25 0.63
C VAL A 157 21.94 -6.36 -0.26
N GLY A 158 21.44 -7.55 -0.44
CA GLY A 158 20.20 -7.85 -1.15
C GLY A 158 19.27 -8.70 -0.30
N GLU A 159 18.07 -9.01 -0.80
CA GLU A 159 17.04 -9.78 -0.06
C GLU A 159 17.53 -11.10 0.58
N LYS A 160 18.63 -11.67 0.07
CA LYS A 160 19.19 -12.93 0.61
C LYS A 160 20.18 -12.73 1.75
N THR A 161 20.66 -11.52 1.94
CA THR A 161 21.71 -11.18 2.90
C THR A 161 21.26 -10.20 3.96
N ALA A 162 20.12 -9.53 3.74
CA ALA A 162 19.39 -8.75 4.72
C ALA A 162 18.58 -9.67 5.65
#